data_f5e7f0e8863b3073467238480ec17ea2
#
_entry.id   f5e7f0e8863b3073467238480ec17ea2
#
_cell.length_a   1.000
_cell.length_b   1.000
_cell.length_c   1.000
_cell.angle_alpha   90.00
_cell.angle_beta   90.00
_cell.angle_gamma   90.00
#
_symmetry.space_group_name_H-M   'P 1'
#
loop_
_entity.id
_entity.type
_entity.pdbx_description
1 polymer ?
#
loop_
_entity_poly.entity_id
_entity_poly.type
_entity_poly.pdbx_seq_one_letter_code
_entity_poly.pdbx_strand_id
1 'polypeptide(L)'
;MGSEMCIRDRPTVEPFHALCINHYIKHGFQYFGMITVVTDVVRENNQTYRLGWSEQCKDGSKMGVGCPEYILLFRKLPTDRSTAYADEPVKKTKEEYTRAQWQIDAHGFWRSSGDRLISKEELGKVSVDNLQAVYRKYSRGTVYNYEDHVALARKLDTDGKLPATFMVVAPGSWAWEVWDDINRMRTLNTNQSRRRAQMHVCPLQLDIVERIINRYSNERDEVLDPFGGLMTVPMSAVKMHRKGYGIELNPDYFRDGVGYLQAAEDEIEAPTLFDYMK
;
A
#
# COMPACT_ATOMS: atom_id res chain seq x y z
N MET A 1 1.08 0.49 15.00
CA MET A 1 0.35 -0.76 14.68
C MET A 1 0.91 -1.90 15.51
N GLY A 2 0.22 -2.26 16.60
CA GLY A 2 0.51 -3.52 17.26
C GLY A 2 -0.10 -4.62 16.39
N SER A 3 0.72 -5.44 15.76
CA SER A 3 0.17 -6.63 15.12
C SER A 3 -0.48 -7.49 16.20
N GLU A 4 -1.66 -8.01 15.92
CA GLU A 4 -2.37 -8.96 16.81
C GLU A 4 -1.51 -10.18 17.20
N MET A 5 -0.35 -10.33 16.55
CA MET A 5 0.63 -11.39 16.77
C MET A 5 1.57 -11.18 17.96
N CYS A 6 1.67 -9.99 18.52
CA CYS A 6 2.66 -9.70 19.58
C CYS A 6 2.16 -9.98 21.00
N ILE A 7 0.92 -10.40 21.19
CA ILE A 7 0.39 -10.71 22.53
C ILE A 7 0.74 -12.15 22.89
N ARG A 8 1.95 -12.38 23.37
CA ARG A 8 2.44 -13.70 23.78
C ARG A 8 1.70 -14.30 24.97
N ASP A 9 1.07 -13.46 25.79
CA ASP A 9 0.57 -13.84 27.12
C ASP A 9 -0.92 -14.19 27.15
N ARG A 10 -1.62 -14.09 26.00
CA ARG A 10 -3.03 -14.46 25.91
C ARG A 10 -3.29 -15.45 24.77
N PRO A 11 -4.05 -16.52 25.00
CA PRO A 11 -4.37 -17.49 23.97
C PRO A 11 -5.42 -16.98 22.95
N THR A 12 -5.96 -15.78 23.16
CA THR A 12 -7.03 -15.18 22.34
C THR A 12 -6.50 -14.03 21.49
N VAL A 13 -7.01 -13.92 20.28
CA VAL A 13 -6.78 -12.78 19.39
C VAL A 13 -7.84 -11.73 19.70
N GLU A 14 -7.41 -10.54 20.11
CA GLU A 14 -8.32 -9.42 20.33
C GLU A 14 -8.72 -8.81 18.98
N PRO A 15 -10.02 -8.56 18.75
CA PRO A 15 -10.49 -7.94 17.49
C PRO A 15 -10.21 -6.43 17.50
N PHE A 16 -8.94 -6.05 17.55
CA PHE A 16 -8.49 -4.66 17.70
C PHE A 16 -9.04 -3.74 16.62
N HIS A 17 -9.14 -4.21 15.38
CA HIS A 17 -9.75 -3.47 14.28
C HIS A 17 -11.21 -3.07 14.58
N ALA A 18 -12.00 -3.97 15.17
CA ALA A 18 -13.39 -3.68 15.54
C ALA A 18 -13.47 -2.66 16.67
N LEU A 19 -12.56 -2.73 17.64
CA LEU A 19 -12.46 -1.73 18.71
C LEU A 19 -12.11 -0.35 18.13
N CYS A 20 -11.17 -0.27 17.20
CA CYS A 20 -10.82 0.96 16.51
C CYS A 20 -12.02 1.53 15.73
N ILE A 21 -12.76 0.69 14.99
CA ILE A 21 -13.95 1.13 14.24
C ILE A 21 -14.95 1.79 15.19
N ASN A 22 -15.30 1.11 16.27
CA ASN A 22 -16.25 1.64 17.25
C ASN A 22 -15.75 2.93 17.92
N HIS A 23 -14.46 2.99 18.23
CA HIS A 23 -13.84 4.17 18.84
C HIS A 23 -13.96 5.39 17.92
N TYR A 24 -13.53 5.27 16.66
CA TYR A 24 -13.56 6.39 15.71
C TYR A 24 -15.00 6.85 15.40
N ILE A 25 -15.94 5.92 15.26
CA ILE A 25 -17.35 6.27 15.07
C ILE A 25 -17.86 7.06 16.26
N LYS A 26 -17.57 6.64 17.49
CA LYS A 26 -17.95 7.33 18.72
C LYS A 26 -17.37 8.75 18.79
N HIS A 27 -16.22 8.99 18.18
CA HIS A 27 -15.56 10.30 18.12
C HIS A 27 -15.97 11.12 16.88
N GLY A 28 -17.04 10.75 16.18
CA GLY A 28 -17.64 11.54 15.12
C GLY A 28 -17.07 11.34 13.73
N PHE A 29 -16.28 10.29 13.52
CA PHE A 29 -15.83 9.91 12.19
C PHE A 29 -16.83 8.98 11.51
N GLN A 30 -16.93 9.09 10.20
CA GLN A 30 -17.68 8.18 9.37
C GLN A 30 -16.75 7.02 8.93
N TYR A 31 -17.16 5.79 9.20
CA TYR A 31 -16.47 4.62 8.66
C TYR A 31 -16.75 4.50 7.16
N PHE A 32 -15.70 4.38 6.39
CA PHE A 32 -15.76 4.36 4.92
C PHE A 32 -15.49 2.99 4.33
N GLY A 33 -14.77 2.14 5.05
CA GLY A 33 -14.43 0.80 4.59
C GLY A 33 -13.17 0.25 5.22
N MET A 34 -12.82 -0.95 4.80
CA MET A 34 -11.65 -1.67 5.27
C MET A 34 -10.98 -2.39 4.10
N ILE A 35 -9.65 -2.31 4.05
CA ILE A 35 -8.84 -3.11 3.15
C ILE A 35 -8.10 -4.13 4.00
N THR A 36 -8.12 -5.38 3.57
CA THR A 36 -7.39 -6.47 4.23
C THR A 36 -6.08 -6.74 3.48
N VAL A 37 -4.96 -6.63 4.17
CA VAL A 37 -3.67 -7.04 3.64
C VAL A 37 -3.38 -8.45 4.15
N VAL A 38 -3.18 -9.39 3.23
CA VAL A 38 -2.92 -10.79 3.56
C VAL A 38 -1.49 -11.13 3.21
N THR A 39 -0.79 -11.75 4.15
CA THR A 39 0.55 -12.29 3.89
C THR A 39 0.44 -13.75 3.50
N ASP A 40 0.87 -14.07 2.29
CA ASP A 40 1.10 -15.46 1.89
C ASP A 40 2.38 -15.97 2.57
N VAL A 41 2.21 -16.84 3.56
CA VAL A 41 3.32 -17.35 4.38
C VAL A 41 4.30 -18.21 3.61
N VAL A 42 3.85 -18.88 2.57
CA VAL A 42 4.70 -19.74 1.72
C VAL A 42 5.51 -18.85 0.78
N ARG A 43 4.85 -17.91 0.11
CA ARG A 43 5.49 -16.98 -0.82
C ARG A 43 6.53 -16.09 -0.15
N GLU A 44 6.20 -15.56 1.01
CA GLU A 44 7.09 -14.65 1.76
C GLU A 44 8.07 -15.41 2.69
N ASN A 45 8.03 -16.74 2.69
CA ASN A 45 8.82 -17.60 3.57
C ASN A 45 8.74 -17.14 5.04
N ASN A 46 7.55 -16.79 5.46
CA ASN A 46 7.31 -16.27 6.80
C ASN A 46 7.12 -17.43 7.79
N GLN A 47 8.09 -17.62 8.66
CA GLN A 47 8.09 -18.63 9.73
C GLN A 47 7.42 -18.12 11.01
N THR A 48 6.38 -17.29 10.88
CA THR A 48 5.71 -16.77 12.07
C THR A 48 5.12 -17.90 12.92
N TYR A 49 5.13 -17.69 14.22
CA TYR A 49 4.74 -18.65 15.25
C TYR A 49 3.43 -19.41 14.98
N ARG A 50 2.45 -18.79 14.33
CA ARG A 50 1.14 -19.40 14.07
C ARG A 50 1.01 -20.10 12.72
N LEU A 51 1.94 -19.89 11.82
CA LEU A 51 1.81 -20.28 10.42
C LEU A 51 2.95 -21.19 9.94
N GLY A 52 4.03 -21.30 10.73
CA GLY A 52 5.14 -22.17 10.39
C GLY A 52 4.75 -23.65 10.44
N TRP A 53 5.25 -24.44 9.50
CA TRP A 53 4.98 -25.87 9.41
C TRP A 53 5.23 -26.61 10.73
N SER A 54 6.36 -26.34 11.39
CA SER A 54 6.69 -26.97 12.68
C SER A 54 5.69 -26.63 13.80
N GLU A 55 5.11 -25.44 13.78
CA GLU A 55 4.07 -25.05 14.74
C GLU A 55 2.74 -25.73 14.46
N GLN A 56 2.40 -25.91 13.19
CA GLN A 56 1.22 -26.68 12.80
C GLN A 56 1.33 -28.16 13.20
N CYS A 57 2.53 -28.73 13.13
CA CYS A 57 2.78 -30.08 13.58
C CYS A 57 2.66 -30.25 15.11
N LYS A 58 2.87 -29.19 15.89
CA LYS A 58 2.67 -29.22 17.34
C LYS A 58 1.21 -29.16 17.74
N ASP A 59 0.44 -28.33 17.04
CA ASP A 59 -0.99 -28.17 17.32
C ASP A 59 -1.70 -27.56 16.10
N GLY A 60 -2.31 -28.41 15.28
CA GLY A 60 -3.04 -27.99 14.09
C GLY A 60 -4.32 -27.19 14.36
N SER A 61 -4.80 -27.12 15.59
CA SER A 61 -5.95 -26.29 15.97
C SER A 61 -5.62 -24.77 15.98
N LYS A 62 -4.34 -24.44 15.97
CA LYS A 62 -3.85 -23.04 15.87
C LYS A 62 -3.85 -22.52 14.43
N MET A 63 -4.24 -23.32 13.47
CA MET A 63 -4.14 -23.01 12.06
C MET A 63 -4.93 -21.78 11.69
N GLY A 64 -4.22 -20.74 11.19
CA GLY A 64 -4.78 -19.60 10.49
C GLY A 64 -4.41 -19.68 9.02
N VAL A 65 -5.28 -19.18 8.16
CA VAL A 65 -5.07 -19.20 6.69
C VAL A 65 -4.11 -18.09 6.24
N GLY A 66 -3.72 -17.19 7.11
CA GLY A 66 -2.82 -16.07 6.83
C GLY A 66 -2.70 -15.16 8.05
N CYS A 67 -1.94 -14.09 7.90
CA CYS A 67 -1.83 -13.02 8.88
C CYS A 67 -2.50 -11.77 8.29
N PRO A 68 -3.80 -11.56 8.50
CA PRO A 68 -4.46 -10.36 8.00
C PRO A 68 -4.00 -9.14 8.79
N GLU A 69 -3.73 -8.07 8.06
CA GLU A 69 -3.62 -6.71 8.60
C GLU A 69 -4.76 -5.88 8.02
N TYR A 70 -5.25 -4.91 8.77
CA TYR A 70 -6.42 -4.16 8.38
C TYR A 70 -6.08 -2.68 8.21
N ILE A 71 -6.44 -2.13 7.06
CA ILE A 71 -6.40 -0.70 6.78
C ILE A 71 -7.83 -0.19 6.93
N LEU A 72 -8.09 0.58 7.98
CA LEU A 72 -9.40 1.12 8.27
C LEU A 72 -9.51 2.51 7.68
N LEU A 73 -10.56 2.75 6.92
CA LEU A 73 -10.81 4.01 6.23
C LEU A 73 -11.90 4.79 6.97
N PHE A 74 -11.58 6.03 7.33
CA PHE A 74 -12.49 6.94 7.99
C PHE A 74 -12.49 8.30 7.31
N ARG A 75 -13.61 9.00 7.42
CA ARG A 75 -13.77 10.36 6.94
C ARG A 75 -14.34 11.23 8.05
N LYS A 76 -13.85 12.47 8.16
CA LYS A 76 -14.53 13.50 8.96
C LYS A 76 -15.89 13.81 8.37
N LEU A 77 -16.93 13.82 9.18
CA LEU A 77 -18.27 14.18 8.72
C LEU A 77 -18.31 15.66 8.34
N PRO A 78 -18.97 16.04 7.25
CA PRO A 78 -19.22 17.43 6.94
C PRO A 78 -20.19 18.07 7.94
N THR A 79 -20.07 19.37 8.11
CA THR A 79 -20.99 20.15 8.96
C THR A 79 -22.39 20.16 8.36
N ASP A 80 -22.49 20.40 7.05
CA ASP A 80 -23.73 20.24 6.29
C ASP A 80 -23.89 18.79 5.83
N ARG A 81 -24.88 18.11 6.42
CA ARG A 81 -25.21 16.72 6.10
C ARG A 81 -26.29 16.57 5.03
N SER A 82 -26.78 17.66 4.48
CA SER A 82 -27.77 17.63 3.39
C SER A 82 -27.17 17.15 2.08
N THR A 83 -25.85 17.29 1.94
CA THR A 83 -25.07 16.79 0.83
C THR A 83 -23.98 15.83 1.34
N ALA A 84 -23.40 15.02 0.47
CA ALA A 84 -22.27 14.18 0.82
C ALA A 84 -20.91 14.90 0.65
N TYR A 85 -20.92 16.20 0.34
CA TYR A 85 -19.71 16.96 0.10
C TYR A 85 -19.00 17.34 1.39
N ALA A 86 -17.68 17.48 1.32
CA ALA A 86 -16.89 17.99 2.44
C ALA A 86 -17.17 19.48 2.65
N ASP A 87 -16.88 20.00 3.87
CA ASP A 87 -16.98 21.44 4.16
C ASP A 87 -16.11 22.26 3.20
N GLU A 88 -14.96 21.72 2.84
CA GLU A 88 -14.07 22.26 1.81
C GLU A 88 -13.89 21.23 0.69
N PRO A 89 -14.75 21.25 -0.34
CA PRO A 89 -14.69 20.28 -1.41
C PRO A 89 -13.43 20.44 -2.27
N VAL A 90 -12.69 19.34 -2.50
CA VAL A 90 -11.61 19.31 -3.46
C VAL A 90 -12.19 19.27 -4.87
N LYS A 91 -12.19 20.41 -5.55
CA LYS A 91 -12.66 20.54 -6.92
C LYS A 91 -11.53 20.17 -7.89
N LYS A 92 -11.87 19.38 -8.89
CA LYS A 92 -10.99 19.02 -10.00
C LYS A 92 -11.62 19.46 -11.31
N THR A 93 -10.83 19.98 -12.22
CA THR A 93 -11.29 20.24 -13.59
C THR A 93 -11.36 18.94 -14.38
N LYS A 94 -12.10 18.92 -15.49
CA LYS A 94 -12.18 17.75 -16.36
C LYS A 94 -10.87 17.47 -17.10
N GLU A 95 -10.04 18.50 -17.23
CA GLU A 95 -8.71 18.45 -17.83
C GLU A 95 -7.71 17.80 -16.88
N GLU A 96 -7.75 18.15 -15.59
CA GLU A 96 -6.88 17.57 -14.55
C GLU A 96 -7.29 16.15 -14.18
N TYR A 97 -8.60 15.89 -14.07
CA TYR A 97 -9.14 14.59 -13.74
C TYR A 97 -9.95 14.05 -14.92
N THR A 98 -9.24 13.45 -15.85
CA THR A 98 -9.81 12.98 -17.12
C THR A 98 -10.82 11.84 -16.90
N ARG A 99 -11.73 11.67 -17.88
CA ARG A 99 -12.66 10.52 -17.88
C ARG A 99 -11.90 9.18 -17.87
N ALA A 100 -10.77 9.12 -18.52
CA ALA A 100 -9.90 7.95 -18.55
C ALA A 100 -9.40 7.59 -17.15
N GLN A 101 -8.90 8.57 -16.42
CA GLN A 101 -8.44 8.37 -15.04
C GLN A 101 -9.61 7.96 -14.13
N TRP A 102 -10.75 8.65 -14.26
CA TRP A 102 -11.96 8.30 -13.51
C TRP A 102 -12.40 6.85 -13.72
N GLN A 103 -12.38 6.34 -14.96
CA GLN A 103 -12.76 4.94 -15.22
C GLN A 103 -11.89 3.96 -14.45
N ILE A 104 -10.58 4.20 -14.38
CA ILE A 104 -9.64 3.35 -13.66
C ILE A 104 -9.87 3.46 -12.15
N ASP A 105 -9.97 4.66 -11.62
CA ASP A 105 -10.18 4.91 -10.20
C ASP A 105 -11.51 4.33 -9.70
N ALA A 106 -12.59 4.57 -10.44
CA ALA A 106 -13.93 4.10 -10.10
C ALA A 106 -14.06 2.57 -10.17
N HIS A 107 -13.27 1.92 -11.02
CA HIS A 107 -13.26 0.45 -11.14
C HIS A 107 -12.40 -0.22 -10.07
N GLY A 108 -11.80 0.54 -9.16
CA GLY A 108 -10.98 0.00 -8.08
C GLY A 108 -9.67 -0.59 -8.59
N PHE A 109 -8.83 0.24 -9.19
CA PHE A 109 -7.51 -0.17 -9.70
C PHE A 109 -6.56 -0.71 -8.61
N TRP A 110 -6.84 -0.44 -7.36
CA TRP A 110 -6.16 -1.01 -6.20
C TRP A 110 -6.57 -2.47 -6.01
N ARG A 111 -6.08 -3.28 -6.87
CA ARG A 111 -6.35 -4.71 -6.83
C ARG A 111 -5.16 -5.40 -6.20
N SER A 112 -5.47 -6.40 -5.42
CA SER A 112 -4.46 -7.32 -4.90
C SER A 112 -3.89 -8.20 -6.00
N SER A 113 -4.60 -8.45 -7.07
CA SER A 113 -4.20 -9.38 -8.11
C SER A 113 -3.58 -8.66 -9.30
N GLY A 114 -2.33 -8.27 -9.19
CA GLY A 114 -1.49 -7.98 -10.33
C GLY A 114 -0.69 -9.18 -10.79
N ASP A 115 -0.50 -10.15 -9.90
CA ASP A 115 0.21 -11.37 -10.18
C ASP A 115 -0.58 -12.25 -11.16
N ARG A 116 0.08 -12.75 -12.17
CA ARG A 116 -0.48 -13.76 -13.07
C ARG A 116 0.09 -15.13 -12.76
N LEU A 117 -0.66 -16.16 -13.10
CA LEU A 117 -0.15 -17.51 -13.05
C LEU A 117 1.02 -17.68 -14.04
N ILE A 118 2.04 -18.41 -13.62
CA ILE A 118 3.12 -18.82 -14.51
C ILE A 118 2.52 -19.82 -15.53
N SER A 119 2.78 -19.58 -16.83
CA SER A 119 2.28 -20.47 -17.86
C SER A 119 3.01 -21.81 -17.84
N LYS A 120 2.39 -22.83 -18.43
CA LYS A 120 3.00 -24.17 -18.53
C LYS A 120 4.33 -24.14 -19.29
N GLU A 121 4.43 -23.30 -20.31
CA GLU A 121 5.64 -23.11 -21.11
C GLU A 121 6.75 -22.44 -20.30
N GLU A 122 6.38 -21.50 -19.45
CA GLU A 122 7.34 -20.83 -18.55
C GLU A 122 7.83 -21.81 -17.46
N LEU A 123 6.92 -22.59 -16.88
CA LEU A 123 7.29 -23.63 -15.91
C LEU A 123 8.22 -24.68 -16.52
N GLY A 124 7.99 -25.09 -17.77
CA GLY A 124 8.80 -26.08 -18.46
C GLY A 124 10.26 -25.62 -18.73
N LYS A 125 10.54 -24.32 -18.63
CA LYS A 125 11.89 -23.74 -18.82
C LYS A 125 12.69 -23.62 -17.53
N VAL A 126 12.16 -24.06 -16.40
CA VAL A 126 12.71 -23.79 -15.08
C VAL A 126 13.07 -25.07 -14.37
N SER A 127 14.29 -25.09 -13.81
CA SER A 127 14.63 -26.11 -12.81
C SER A 127 13.87 -25.84 -11.50
N VAL A 128 13.57 -26.90 -10.76
CA VAL A 128 12.86 -26.80 -9.47
C VAL A 128 13.59 -25.87 -8.51
N ASP A 129 14.93 -25.85 -8.54
CA ASP A 129 15.76 -25.01 -7.68
C ASP A 129 15.62 -23.51 -7.96
N ASN A 130 15.15 -23.14 -9.15
CA ASN A 130 14.95 -21.75 -9.56
C ASN A 130 13.48 -21.31 -9.60
N LEU A 131 12.55 -22.17 -9.17
CA LEU A 131 11.13 -21.92 -9.27
C LEU A 131 10.71 -20.60 -8.61
N GLN A 132 11.24 -20.30 -7.43
CA GLN A 132 10.93 -19.05 -6.72
C GLN A 132 11.48 -17.80 -7.45
N ALA A 133 12.68 -17.89 -8.01
CA ALA A 133 13.26 -16.79 -8.78
C ALA A 133 12.44 -16.50 -10.04
N VAL A 134 11.95 -17.54 -10.70
CA VAL A 134 11.10 -17.45 -11.89
C VAL A 134 9.73 -16.91 -11.54
N TYR A 135 9.12 -17.39 -10.47
CA TYR A 135 7.86 -16.84 -9.98
C TYR A 135 8.00 -15.34 -9.73
N ARG A 136 9.04 -14.90 -9.03
CA ARG A 136 9.33 -13.47 -8.81
C ARG A 136 9.53 -12.70 -10.11
N LYS A 137 10.21 -13.28 -11.07
CA LYS A 137 10.48 -12.63 -12.35
C LYS A 137 9.24 -12.46 -13.22
N TYR A 138 8.44 -13.50 -13.35
CA TYR A 138 7.32 -13.54 -14.31
C TYR A 138 5.97 -13.19 -13.68
N SER A 139 5.72 -13.60 -12.46
CA SER A 139 4.47 -13.30 -11.76
C SER A 139 4.49 -11.90 -11.17
N ARG A 140 5.51 -11.57 -10.37
CA ARG A 140 5.63 -10.23 -9.77
C ARG A 140 6.06 -9.14 -10.73
N GLY A 141 6.80 -9.47 -11.77
CA GLY A 141 7.21 -8.50 -12.81
C GLY A 141 6.06 -8.05 -13.71
N THR A 142 4.89 -8.64 -13.57
CA THR A 142 3.66 -8.30 -14.30
C THR A 142 2.57 -7.75 -13.40
N VAL A 143 2.94 -7.24 -12.23
CA VAL A 143 2.02 -6.54 -11.33
C VAL A 143 1.36 -5.39 -12.06
N TYR A 144 0.09 -5.16 -11.75
CA TYR A 144 -0.69 -4.07 -12.30
C TYR A 144 0.03 -2.73 -12.12
N ASN A 145 0.28 -2.06 -13.24
CA ASN A 145 0.85 -0.72 -13.25
C ASN A 145 -0.27 0.29 -13.53
N TYR A 146 -0.63 1.04 -12.52
CA TYR A 146 -1.67 2.07 -12.59
C TYR A 146 -1.31 3.16 -13.60
N GLU A 147 -0.08 3.62 -13.59
CA GLU A 147 0.38 4.75 -14.42
C GLU A 147 0.35 4.40 -15.90
N ASP A 148 0.85 3.21 -16.25
CA ASP A 148 0.77 2.71 -17.61
C ASP A 148 -0.68 2.55 -18.08
N HIS A 149 -1.57 2.09 -17.19
CA HIS A 149 -2.98 1.91 -17.51
C HIS A 149 -3.68 3.27 -17.73
N VAL A 150 -3.40 4.26 -16.86
CA VAL A 150 -3.89 5.63 -17.03
C VAL A 150 -3.35 6.23 -18.32
N ALA A 151 -2.08 6.06 -18.63
CA ALA A 151 -1.48 6.56 -19.86
C ALA A 151 -2.14 5.96 -21.11
N LEU A 152 -2.40 4.64 -21.10
CA LEU A 152 -3.14 3.97 -22.18
C LEU A 152 -4.56 4.51 -22.32
N ALA A 153 -5.27 4.65 -21.20
CA ALA A 153 -6.64 5.15 -21.20
C ALA A 153 -6.71 6.61 -21.72
N ARG A 154 -5.79 7.47 -21.30
CA ARG A 154 -5.68 8.85 -21.79
C ARG A 154 -5.40 8.92 -23.28
N LYS A 155 -4.51 8.06 -23.78
CA LYS A 155 -4.24 7.96 -25.23
C LYS A 155 -5.49 7.58 -26.00
N LEU A 156 -6.23 6.57 -25.53
CA LEU A 156 -7.48 6.16 -26.16
C LEU A 156 -8.55 7.26 -26.11
N ASP A 157 -8.61 8.03 -25.04
CA ASP A 157 -9.55 9.16 -24.90
C ASP A 157 -9.21 10.29 -25.88
N THR A 158 -7.92 10.62 -26.00
CA THR A 158 -7.43 11.62 -26.97
C THR A 158 -7.74 11.20 -28.41
N ASP A 159 -7.59 9.92 -28.72
CA ASP A 159 -7.90 9.37 -30.04
C ASP A 159 -9.41 9.21 -30.31
N GLY A 160 -10.27 9.55 -29.34
CA GLY A 160 -11.73 9.35 -29.39
C GLY A 160 -12.14 7.88 -29.38
N LYS A 161 -11.26 6.98 -28.96
CA LYS A 161 -11.43 5.52 -28.99
C LYS A 161 -11.64 4.90 -27.60
N LEU A 162 -11.74 5.70 -26.52
CA LEU A 162 -11.94 5.18 -25.19
C LEU A 162 -13.34 4.58 -25.04
N PRO A 163 -13.48 3.25 -24.89
CA PRO A 163 -14.79 2.64 -24.67
C PRO A 163 -15.41 3.07 -23.35
N ALA A 164 -16.73 3.21 -23.27
CA ALA A 164 -17.44 3.46 -22.01
C ALA A 164 -17.19 2.33 -20.99
N THR A 165 -16.91 1.13 -21.50
CA THR A 165 -16.67 -0.09 -20.71
C THR A 165 -15.19 -0.49 -20.70
N PHE A 166 -14.29 0.46 -20.85
CA PHE A 166 -12.84 0.22 -20.93
C PHE A 166 -12.31 -0.69 -19.81
N MET A 167 -12.76 -0.47 -18.57
CA MET A 167 -12.32 -1.24 -17.43
C MET A 167 -12.92 -2.65 -17.32
N VAL A 168 -13.97 -2.97 -18.09
CA VAL A 168 -14.56 -4.31 -18.11
C VAL A 168 -13.60 -5.35 -18.68
N VAL A 169 -12.73 -4.93 -19.60
CA VAL A 169 -11.70 -5.80 -20.21
C VAL A 169 -10.38 -5.79 -19.44
N ALA A 170 -10.27 -4.96 -18.41
CA ALA A 170 -9.07 -4.95 -17.58
C ALA A 170 -8.98 -6.22 -16.73
N PRO A 171 -7.76 -6.69 -16.41
CA PRO A 171 -7.58 -7.84 -15.53
C PRO A 171 -8.35 -7.64 -14.23
N GLY A 172 -9.29 -8.53 -13.93
CA GLY A 172 -10.11 -8.45 -12.73
C GLY A 172 -9.34 -8.86 -11.49
N SER A 173 -9.59 -8.20 -10.38
CA SER A 173 -9.29 -8.74 -9.05
C SER A 173 -10.51 -9.49 -8.54
N TRP A 174 -10.30 -10.64 -7.92
CA TRP A 174 -11.39 -11.40 -7.27
C TRP A 174 -11.89 -10.67 -6.03
N ALA A 175 -11.00 -9.93 -5.37
CA ALA A 175 -11.31 -9.17 -4.16
C ALA A 175 -10.46 -7.90 -4.13
N TRP A 176 -10.99 -6.81 -4.63
CA TRP A 176 -10.31 -5.51 -4.68
C TRP A 176 -10.06 -4.88 -3.30
N GLU A 177 -10.72 -5.38 -2.26
CA GLU A 177 -10.55 -5.02 -0.85
C GLU A 177 -9.48 -5.86 -0.15
N VAL A 178 -8.89 -6.84 -0.83
CA VAL A 178 -7.87 -7.72 -0.28
C VAL A 178 -6.58 -7.54 -1.07
N TRP A 179 -5.52 -7.16 -0.37
CA TRP A 179 -4.19 -7.02 -0.93
C TRP A 179 -3.31 -8.20 -0.51
N ASP A 180 -2.91 -9.02 -1.45
CA ASP A 180 -2.06 -10.18 -1.25
C ASP A 180 -0.71 -10.07 -1.97
N ASP A 181 -0.48 -8.96 -2.67
CA ASP A 181 0.68 -8.68 -3.50
C ASP A 181 1.69 -7.70 -2.86
N ILE A 182 1.50 -7.34 -1.58
CA ILE A 182 2.38 -6.43 -0.85
C ILE A 182 3.76 -7.06 -0.66
N ASN A 183 4.80 -6.35 -1.09
CA ASN A 183 6.19 -6.77 -0.85
C ASN A 183 6.58 -6.46 0.61
N ARG A 184 6.58 -7.48 1.45
CA ARG A 184 6.87 -7.36 2.90
C ARG A 184 8.30 -6.91 3.20
N MET A 185 9.22 -7.11 2.26
CA MET A 185 10.64 -6.73 2.44
C MET A 185 10.94 -5.31 1.96
N ARG A 186 10.01 -4.66 1.26
CA ARG A 186 10.16 -3.29 0.78
C ARG A 186 9.84 -2.29 1.89
N THR A 187 10.82 -2.10 2.78
CA THR A 187 10.74 -1.21 3.96
C THR A 187 12.02 -0.41 4.10
N LEU A 188 12.02 0.63 4.92
CA LEU A 188 13.22 1.41 5.24
C LEU A 188 14.25 0.61 6.06
N ASN A 189 13.85 -0.48 6.74
CA ASN A 189 14.78 -1.33 7.46
C ASN A 189 15.85 -1.96 6.58
N THR A 190 15.58 -2.18 5.30
CA THR A 190 16.60 -2.65 4.35
C THR A 190 17.76 -1.65 4.25
N ASN A 191 17.48 -0.37 4.28
CA ASN A 191 18.47 0.70 4.27
C ASN A 191 19.14 0.84 5.64
N GLN A 192 18.40 0.72 6.76
CA GLN A 192 18.94 0.73 8.12
C GLN A 192 19.96 -0.40 8.33
N SER A 193 19.64 -1.61 7.89
CA SER A 193 20.55 -2.76 7.96
C SER A 193 21.86 -2.50 7.18
N ARG A 194 21.77 -1.93 5.98
CA ARG A 194 22.96 -1.57 5.18
C ARG A 194 23.83 -0.51 5.84
N ARG A 195 23.21 0.43 6.54
CA ARG A 195 23.91 1.51 7.26
C ARG A 195 24.36 1.10 8.67
N ARG A 196 24.06 -0.13 9.10
CA ARG A 196 24.28 -0.62 10.48
C ARG A 196 23.59 0.26 11.53
N ALA A 197 22.49 0.92 11.16
CA ALA A 197 21.68 1.72 12.04
C ALA A 197 20.62 0.85 12.75
N GLN A 198 19.97 1.41 13.76
CA GLN A 198 18.94 0.71 14.50
C GLN A 198 17.73 0.40 13.60
N MET A 199 17.35 -0.87 13.54
CA MET A 199 16.17 -1.29 12.78
C MET A 199 14.89 -1.01 13.57
N HIS A 200 13.86 -0.53 12.87
CA HIS A 200 12.52 -0.39 13.44
C HIS A 200 11.90 -1.78 13.69
N VAL A 201 11.24 -1.94 14.84
CA VAL A 201 10.67 -3.25 15.24
C VAL A 201 9.58 -3.73 14.27
N CYS A 202 8.72 -2.82 13.82
CA CYS A 202 7.62 -3.10 12.90
C CYS A 202 7.65 -2.09 11.73
N PRO A 203 8.51 -2.28 10.73
CA PRO A 203 8.62 -1.35 9.61
C PRO A 203 7.37 -1.43 8.74
N LEU A 204 6.83 -0.27 8.37
CA LEU A 204 5.71 -0.19 7.45
C LEU A 204 6.18 -0.40 6.00
N GLN A 205 5.42 -1.18 5.24
CA GLN A 205 5.74 -1.47 3.84
C GLN A 205 5.46 -0.26 2.96
N LEU A 206 6.43 0.10 2.12
CA LEU A 206 6.31 1.21 1.17
C LEU A 206 5.14 1.01 0.19
N ASP A 207 4.89 -0.23 -0.26
CA ASP A 207 3.77 -0.54 -1.15
C ASP A 207 2.43 -0.13 -0.56
N ILE A 208 2.21 -0.37 0.73
CA ILE A 208 0.97 0.04 1.44
C ILE A 208 0.87 1.56 1.47
N VAL A 209 1.96 2.22 1.87
CA VAL A 209 1.99 3.68 2.05
C VAL A 209 1.74 4.40 0.73
N GLU A 210 2.47 4.02 -0.32
CA GLU A 210 2.36 4.64 -1.64
C GLU A 210 0.95 4.49 -2.22
N ARG A 211 0.34 3.30 -2.08
CA ARG A 211 -1.04 3.06 -2.52
C ARG A 211 -2.04 3.94 -1.78
N ILE A 212 -1.93 4.04 -0.47
CA ILE A 212 -2.84 4.85 0.35
C ILE A 212 -2.70 6.34 0.02
N ILE A 213 -1.48 6.85 -0.04
CA ILE A 213 -1.23 8.26 -0.36
C ILE A 213 -1.79 8.60 -1.75
N ASN A 214 -1.50 7.78 -2.75
CA ASN A 214 -1.96 8.02 -4.10
C ASN A 214 -3.49 7.99 -4.22
N ARG A 215 -4.16 7.06 -3.51
CA ARG A 215 -5.60 6.92 -3.60
C ARG A 215 -6.38 7.96 -2.80
N TYR A 216 -5.89 8.33 -1.64
CA TYR A 216 -6.66 9.12 -0.66
C TYR A 216 -6.14 10.54 -0.46
N SER A 217 -5.19 10.96 -1.27
CA SER A 217 -4.71 12.35 -1.27
C SER A 217 -4.47 12.86 -2.68
N ASN A 218 -4.48 14.19 -2.83
CA ASN A 218 -4.08 14.87 -4.06
C ASN A 218 -2.67 15.44 -3.92
N GLU A 219 -2.07 15.86 -5.01
CA GLU A 219 -0.83 16.62 -4.97
C GLU A 219 -1.01 17.87 -4.10
N ARG A 220 0.02 18.19 -3.31
CA ARG A 220 0.07 19.31 -2.35
C ARG A 220 -0.80 19.15 -1.11
N ASP A 221 -1.58 18.08 -0.98
CA ASP A 221 -2.30 17.78 0.27
C ASP A 221 -1.31 17.52 1.41
N GLU A 222 -1.80 17.69 2.63
CA GLU A 222 -1.06 17.42 3.86
C GLU A 222 -1.31 15.99 4.33
N VAL A 223 -0.24 15.26 4.57
CA VAL A 223 -0.26 13.88 5.06
C VAL A 223 0.46 13.83 6.41
N LEU A 224 -0.28 13.51 7.46
CA LEU A 224 0.24 13.41 8.81
C LEU A 224 0.31 11.95 9.28
N ASP A 225 1.46 11.55 9.79
CA ASP A 225 1.66 10.31 10.54
C ASP A 225 2.00 10.62 12.00
N PRO A 226 1.08 10.41 12.96
CA PRO A 226 1.34 10.65 14.38
C PRO A 226 2.25 9.61 15.03
N PHE A 227 2.66 8.55 14.31
CA PHE A 227 3.53 7.46 14.77
C PHE A 227 4.63 7.17 13.73
N GLY A 228 5.39 8.23 13.37
CA GLY A 228 6.23 8.29 12.19
C GLY A 228 7.32 7.22 12.06
N GLY A 229 7.84 6.69 13.19
CA GLY A 229 8.93 5.73 13.17
C GLY A 229 10.14 6.26 12.37
N LEU A 230 10.52 5.56 11.31
CA LEU A 230 11.54 6.01 10.36
C LEU A 230 11.00 7.01 9.31
N MET A 231 9.84 7.62 9.56
CA MET A 231 9.19 8.59 8.67
C MET A 231 8.81 8.01 7.29
N THR A 232 8.42 6.74 7.23
CA THR A 232 8.03 6.09 5.95
C THR A 232 6.89 6.82 5.26
N VAL A 233 5.84 7.21 6.01
CA VAL A 233 4.67 7.90 5.45
C VAL A 233 5.03 9.33 5.01
N PRO A 234 5.63 10.19 5.85
CA PRO A 234 6.02 11.53 5.43
C PRO A 234 6.98 11.54 4.24
N MET A 235 7.99 10.66 4.26
CA MET A 235 8.96 10.54 3.16
C MET A 235 8.27 10.16 1.84
N SER A 236 7.37 9.17 1.87
CA SER A 236 6.62 8.78 0.67
C SER A 236 5.68 9.90 0.20
N ALA A 237 5.08 10.65 1.12
CA ALA A 237 4.25 11.80 0.79
C ALA A 237 5.06 12.87 0.03
N VAL A 238 6.24 13.22 0.52
CA VAL A 238 7.15 14.17 -0.14
C VAL A 238 7.52 13.67 -1.54
N LYS A 239 7.96 12.41 -1.69
CA LYS A 239 8.30 11.82 -2.99
C LYS A 239 7.14 11.83 -3.99
N MET A 240 5.92 11.84 -3.50
CA MET A 240 4.71 11.89 -4.32
C MET A 240 4.12 13.30 -4.44
N HIS A 241 4.89 14.35 -4.16
CA HIS A 241 4.50 15.76 -4.22
C HIS A 241 3.36 16.15 -3.27
N ARG A 242 3.32 15.51 -2.08
CA ARG A 242 2.48 15.92 -0.95
C ARG A 242 3.35 16.53 0.13
N LYS A 243 2.74 17.24 1.08
CA LYS A 243 3.44 17.71 2.28
C LYS A 243 3.37 16.62 3.34
N GLY A 244 4.52 16.11 3.76
CA GLY A 244 4.62 15.04 4.75
C GLY A 244 4.94 15.57 6.14
N TYR A 245 4.14 15.16 7.14
CA TYR A 245 4.38 15.47 8.55
C TYR A 245 4.44 14.18 9.36
N GLY A 246 5.38 14.08 10.29
CA GLY A 246 5.53 12.92 11.16
C GLY A 246 5.82 13.32 12.59
N ILE A 247 5.30 12.55 13.54
CA ILE A 247 5.61 12.67 14.97
C ILE A 247 6.25 11.36 15.41
N GLU A 248 7.41 11.43 16.06
CA GLU A 248 8.10 10.25 16.60
C GLU A 248 8.70 10.60 17.96
N LEU A 249 8.48 9.73 18.94
CA LEU A 249 8.97 9.91 20.31
C LEU A 249 10.37 9.34 20.52
N ASN A 250 10.76 8.33 19.73
CA ASN A 250 12.10 7.77 19.82
C ASN A 250 13.10 8.68 19.11
N PRO A 251 14.07 9.28 19.83
CA PRO A 251 14.99 10.27 19.23
C PRO A 251 15.90 9.67 18.14
N ASP A 252 16.21 8.39 18.21
CA ASP A 252 17.04 7.74 17.21
C ASP A 252 16.27 7.51 15.92
N TYR A 253 15.01 7.03 16.01
CA TYR A 253 14.13 6.91 14.85
C TYR A 253 13.81 8.26 14.24
N PHE A 254 13.55 9.27 15.06
CA PHE A 254 13.31 10.63 14.59
C PHE A 254 14.49 11.18 13.80
N ARG A 255 15.71 11.07 14.34
CA ARG A 255 16.93 11.52 13.67
C ARG A 255 17.14 10.83 12.33
N ASP A 256 17.00 9.50 12.30
CA ASP A 256 17.16 8.72 11.08
C ASP A 256 16.06 9.05 10.05
N GLY A 257 14.83 9.25 10.55
CA GLY A 257 13.68 9.65 9.75
C GLY A 257 13.85 11.03 9.10
N VAL A 258 14.39 12.01 9.82
CA VAL A 258 14.73 13.32 9.25
C VAL A 258 15.73 13.16 8.11
N GLY A 259 16.72 12.29 8.24
CA GLY A 259 17.65 11.99 7.16
C GLY A 259 17.00 11.40 5.91
N TYR A 260 15.96 10.59 6.08
CA TYR A 260 15.17 10.05 4.95
C TYR A 260 14.31 11.14 4.29
N LEU A 261 13.74 12.05 5.07
CA LEU A 261 12.97 13.19 4.55
C LEU A 261 13.86 14.11 3.73
N GLN A 262 15.02 14.49 4.28
CA GLN A 262 15.97 15.34 3.57
C GLN A 262 16.42 14.71 2.25
N ALA A 263 16.75 13.42 2.27
CA ALA A 263 17.13 12.72 1.05
C ALA A 263 15.99 12.65 0.00
N ALA A 264 14.74 12.62 0.45
CA ALA A 264 13.59 12.66 -0.45
C ALA A 264 13.37 14.05 -1.07
N GLU A 265 13.59 15.11 -0.31
CA GLU A 265 13.56 16.49 -0.80
C GLU A 265 14.68 16.73 -1.81
N ASP A 266 15.92 16.36 -1.47
CA ASP A 266 17.08 16.49 -2.35
C ASP A 266 16.88 15.75 -3.69
N GLU A 267 16.22 14.56 -3.64
CA GLU A 267 15.92 13.77 -4.84
C GLU A 267 14.92 14.47 -5.79
N ILE A 268 13.94 15.19 -5.23
CA ILE A 268 12.94 15.95 -6.02
C ILE A 268 13.54 17.24 -6.58
N GLU A 269 14.39 17.90 -5.80
CA GLU A 269 15.02 19.17 -6.20
C GLU A 269 16.21 18.98 -7.15
N ALA A 270 16.74 17.75 -7.23
CA ALA A 270 17.85 17.43 -8.12
C ALA A 270 17.45 17.66 -9.59
N PRO A 271 18.22 18.46 -10.33
CA PRO A 271 17.93 18.70 -11.73
C PRO A 271 18.05 17.40 -12.53
N THR A 272 17.08 17.12 -13.36
CA THR A 272 17.08 15.96 -14.24
C THR A 272 18.02 16.20 -15.43
N LEU A 273 18.44 15.12 -16.09
CA LEU A 273 19.25 15.21 -17.30
C LEU A 273 18.58 16.10 -18.38
N PHE A 274 17.25 16.13 -18.43
CA PHE A 274 16.48 16.96 -19.36
C PHE A 274 16.53 18.45 -19.02
N ASP A 275 16.80 18.84 -17.79
CA ASP A 275 16.95 20.25 -17.40
C ASP A 275 18.27 20.82 -17.91
N TYR A 276 19.28 19.98 -18.11
CA TYR A 276 20.57 20.35 -18.72
C TYR A 276 20.55 20.33 -20.27
N MET A 277 19.49 19.81 -20.89
CA MET A 277 19.36 19.71 -22.35
C MET A 277 18.52 20.86 -22.94
N LYS A 278 18.09 21.81 -22.14
CA LYS A 278 17.45 23.07 -22.59
C LYS A 278 18.50 24.16 -22.73
#